data_6242766c3cbdec5e78c64454c0bd8715
#
_entry.id   6242766c3cbdec5e78c64454c0bd8715
#
_cell.length_a   1.000
_cell.length_b   1.000
_cell.length_c   1.000
_cell.angle_alpha   90.00
_cell.angle_beta   90.00
_cell.angle_gamma   90.00
#
_symmetry.space_group_name_H-M   'P 1'
#
loop_
_entity.id
_entity.type
_entity.pdbx_description
1 polymer ?
#
loop_
_entity_poly.entity_id
_entity_poly.type
_entity_poly.pdbx_seq_one_letter_code
_entity_poly.pdbx_strand_id
1 'polypeptide(L)'
;PINIEEAMKSAYIDYSMSVIVSRALPDVRDGLKPVHRRVLFGMSELGLRSNSKYKKSAFIVGEVLGKYHPHGDSSVYDTMVRMAQEWSLRYMLVDGQGNFGSIDGDSPAAMRYTEARLKKISEEMVEDLDKDTVDFQLNYDDSIKEPTVLPTKIPSLLVNGASGIAVGMATNMPPHNLSEVIDGTVAYIDDNNIEIDELIKHVKAPDFPTGGVIYGYDGVKNAFETGRGKVVMRGKASFEEVNGRECIIVSEIPYQVNKADMIQRTAELINDKKIEGISNIRDESDRKGMRIVYILKRD
;
A
#
# COMPACT_ATOMS: atom_id res chain seq x y z
N PRO A 1 33.40 -33.14 10.43
CA PRO A 1 32.93 -32.09 11.33
C PRO A 1 32.59 -30.87 10.53
N ILE A 2 31.35 -30.39 10.67
CA ILE A 2 30.91 -29.13 10.02
C ILE A 2 31.34 -28.00 10.97
N ASN A 3 32.05 -27.01 10.41
CA ASN A 3 32.37 -25.80 11.15
C ASN A 3 31.09 -24.98 11.33
N ILE A 4 30.64 -24.81 12.57
CA ILE A 4 29.39 -24.15 12.90
C ILE A 4 29.36 -22.68 12.43
N GLU A 5 30.51 -22.00 12.49
CA GLU A 5 30.59 -20.59 12.03
C GLU A 5 30.38 -20.48 10.50
N GLU A 6 30.99 -21.39 9.73
CA GLU A 6 30.83 -21.41 8.28
C GLU A 6 29.40 -21.80 7.89
N ALA A 7 28.83 -22.80 8.54
CA ALA A 7 27.45 -23.21 8.32
C ALA A 7 26.46 -22.09 8.64
N MET A 8 26.66 -21.37 9.76
CA MET A 8 25.82 -20.23 10.13
C MET A 8 25.96 -19.04 9.15
N LYS A 9 27.18 -18.74 8.72
CA LYS A 9 27.42 -17.67 7.71
C LYS A 9 26.72 -17.99 6.40
N SER A 10 26.88 -19.22 5.89
CA SER A 10 26.23 -19.64 4.65
C SER A 10 24.71 -19.58 4.79
N ALA A 11 24.13 -20.17 5.83
CA ALA A 11 22.69 -20.16 6.05
C ALA A 11 22.12 -18.74 6.22
N TYR A 12 22.86 -17.83 6.88
CA TYR A 12 22.43 -16.45 7.03
C TYR A 12 22.49 -15.67 5.72
N ILE A 13 23.52 -15.90 4.89
CA ILE A 13 23.62 -15.30 3.56
C ILE A 13 22.48 -15.79 2.67
N ASP A 14 22.24 -17.10 2.64
CA ASP A 14 21.16 -17.70 1.84
C ASP A 14 19.77 -17.17 2.26
N TYR A 15 19.53 -17.08 3.58
CA TYR A 15 18.32 -16.48 4.10
C TYR A 15 18.20 -15.00 3.71
N SER A 16 19.27 -14.23 3.87
CA SER A 16 19.29 -12.80 3.53
C SER A 16 19.01 -12.55 2.06
N MET A 17 19.65 -13.32 1.19
CA MET A 17 19.41 -13.25 -0.26
C MET A 17 17.96 -13.61 -0.60
N SER A 18 17.41 -14.66 0.00
CA SER A 18 16.01 -15.04 -0.19
C SER A 18 15.05 -13.92 0.24
N VAL A 19 15.30 -13.27 1.38
CA VAL A 19 14.44 -12.16 1.86
C VAL A 19 14.54 -10.95 0.95
N ILE A 20 15.74 -10.61 0.45
CA ILE A 20 15.92 -9.47 -0.45
C ILE A 20 15.24 -9.73 -1.79
N VAL A 21 15.57 -10.84 -2.45
CA VAL A 21 15.16 -11.11 -3.84
C VAL A 21 13.72 -11.59 -3.92
N SER A 22 13.27 -12.42 -2.96
CA SER A 22 12.03 -13.18 -3.09
C SER A 22 10.92 -12.81 -2.11
N ARG A 23 11.08 -11.78 -1.28
CA ARG A 23 10.09 -11.45 -0.25
C ARG A 23 9.83 -9.96 -0.05
N ALA A 24 10.86 -9.18 0.27
CA ALA A 24 10.69 -7.85 0.87
C ALA A 24 10.62 -6.72 -0.15
N LEU A 25 11.33 -6.85 -1.27
CA LEU A 25 11.45 -5.78 -2.25
C LEU A 25 10.54 -6.03 -3.47
N PRO A 26 9.94 -4.96 -4.02
CA PRO A 26 9.17 -5.04 -5.26
C PRO A 26 10.10 -5.13 -6.47
N ASP A 27 9.61 -5.73 -7.55
CA ASP A 27 10.25 -5.62 -8.86
C ASP A 27 9.96 -4.23 -9.45
N VAL A 28 10.97 -3.59 -10.03
CA VAL A 28 10.83 -2.23 -10.59
C VAL A 28 9.86 -2.19 -11.78
N ARG A 29 9.72 -3.29 -12.52
CA ARG A 29 8.90 -3.38 -13.74
C ARG A 29 7.41 -3.39 -13.46
N ASP A 30 6.97 -4.16 -12.45
CA ASP A 30 5.54 -4.29 -12.10
C ASP A 30 5.17 -3.71 -10.71
N GLY A 31 6.17 -3.27 -9.94
CA GLY A 31 5.96 -2.68 -8.62
C GLY A 31 5.48 -3.65 -7.55
N LEU A 32 5.55 -4.95 -7.80
CA LEU A 32 4.96 -5.97 -6.95
C LEU A 32 6.01 -6.81 -6.22
N LYS A 33 5.72 -7.15 -4.98
CA LYS A 33 6.41 -8.24 -4.30
C LYS A 33 5.88 -9.59 -4.82
N PRO A 34 6.63 -10.70 -4.68
CA PRO A 34 6.20 -12.00 -5.17
C PRO A 34 4.80 -12.42 -4.71
N VAL A 35 4.45 -12.19 -3.44
CA VAL A 35 3.12 -12.53 -2.91
C VAL A 35 2.00 -11.76 -3.60
N HIS A 36 2.17 -10.44 -3.85
CA HIS A 36 1.19 -9.63 -4.58
C HIS A 36 0.99 -10.14 -6.00
N ARG A 37 2.10 -10.40 -6.70
CA ARG A 37 2.08 -10.93 -8.07
C ARG A 37 1.36 -12.26 -8.15
N ARG A 38 1.63 -13.18 -7.24
CA ARG A 38 1.00 -14.49 -7.16
C ARG A 38 -0.48 -14.42 -6.87
N VAL A 39 -0.93 -13.49 -6.01
CA VAL A 39 -2.35 -13.26 -5.75
C VAL A 39 -3.05 -12.76 -7.01
N LEU A 40 -2.52 -11.73 -7.67
CA LEU A 40 -3.13 -11.18 -8.89
C LEU A 40 -3.12 -12.20 -10.05
N PHE A 41 -2.03 -12.92 -10.21
CA PHE A 41 -1.91 -13.99 -11.21
C PHE A 41 -2.91 -15.13 -10.93
N GLY A 42 -2.97 -15.63 -9.70
CA GLY A 42 -3.94 -16.67 -9.31
C GLY A 42 -5.39 -16.24 -9.50
N MET A 43 -5.72 -14.99 -9.18
CA MET A 43 -7.05 -14.44 -9.44
C MET A 43 -7.35 -14.33 -10.95
N SER A 44 -6.36 -13.98 -11.75
CA SER A 44 -6.49 -13.96 -13.22
C SER A 44 -6.73 -15.34 -13.81
N GLU A 45 -5.96 -16.34 -13.37
CA GLU A 45 -6.12 -17.75 -13.78
C GLU A 45 -7.50 -18.31 -13.40
N LEU A 46 -8.06 -17.88 -12.28
CA LEU A 46 -9.42 -18.19 -11.86
C LEU A 46 -10.51 -17.44 -12.64
N GLY A 47 -10.14 -16.55 -13.57
CA GLY A 47 -11.06 -15.73 -14.34
C GLY A 47 -11.83 -14.70 -13.53
N LEU A 48 -11.29 -14.27 -12.38
CA LEU A 48 -11.94 -13.32 -11.47
C LEU A 48 -11.77 -11.87 -11.93
N ARG A 49 -12.32 -11.55 -13.07
CA ARG A 49 -12.30 -10.20 -13.64
C ARG A 49 -13.28 -9.26 -12.91
N SER A 50 -13.12 -7.95 -13.10
CA SER A 50 -13.93 -6.90 -12.44
C SER A 50 -15.45 -7.02 -12.69
N ASN A 51 -15.85 -7.62 -13.80
CA ASN A 51 -17.23 -7.87 -14.16
C ASN A 51 -17.71 -9.30 -13.82
N SER A 52 -16.85 -10.16 -13.27
CA SER A 52 -17.22 -11.52 -12.87
C SER A 52 -17.92 -11.54 -11.50
N LYS A 53 -18.47 -12.68 -11.12
CA LYS A 53 -18.96 -12.88 -9.75
C LYS A 53 -17.81 -12.92 -8.76
N TYR A 54 -18.06 -12.42 -7.57
CA TYR A 54 -17.11 -12.55 -6.46
C TYR A 54 -16.91 -14.02 -6.10
N LYS A 55 -15.71 -14.34 -5.63
CA LYS A 55 -15.33 -15.65 -5.13
C LYS A 55 -14.90 -15.56 -3.66
N LYS A 56 -15.18 -16.57 -2.85
CA LYS A 56 -14.72 -16.61 -1.46
C LYS A 56 -13.22 -16.41 -1.36
N SER A 57 -12.80 -15.53 -0.47
CA SER A 57 -11.38 -15.27 -0.23
C SER A 57 -10.60 -16.53 0.13
N ALA A 58 -11.19 -17.41 0.92
CA ALA A 58 -10.58 -18.70 1.27
C ALA A 58 -10.26 -19.57 0.04
N PHE A 59 -11.09 -19.51 -1.00
CA PHE A 59 -10.83 -20.25 -2.24
C PHE A 59 -9.63 -19.66 -3.00
N ILE A 60 -9.56 -18.32 -3.09
CA ILE A 60 -8.44 -17.62 -3.75
C ILE A 60 -7.13 -17.89 -3.01
N VAL A 61 -7.16 -17.78 -1.68
CA VAL A 61 -6.00 -18.05 -0.81
C VAL A 61 -5.53 -19.49 -0.99
N GLY A 62 -6.45 -20.47 -0.96
CA GLY A 62 -6.13 -21.88 -1.16
C GLY A 62 -5.48 -22.16 -2.53
N GLU A 63 -5.98 -21.52 -3.59
CA GLU A 63 -5.42 -21.65 -4.94
C GLU A 63 -3.98 -21.10 -5.01
N VAL A 64 -3.75 -19.91 -4.44
CA VAL A 64 -2.42 -19.30 -4.42
C VAL A 64 -1.43 -20.10 -3.59
N LEU A 65 -1.85 -20.59 -2.42
CA LEU A 65 -1.00 -21.42 -1.56
C LEU A 65 -0.64 -22.75 -2.23
N GLY A 66 -1.63 -23.42 -2.80
CA GLY A 66 -1.43 -24.72 -3.39
C GLY A 66 -0.56 -24.73 -4.64
N LYS A 67 -0.58 -23.62 -5.41
CA LYS A 67 0.08 -23.57 -6.70
C LYS A 67 1.37 -22.74 -6.71
N TYR A 68 1.42 -21.63 -5.95
CA TYR A 68 2.47 -20.61 -6.16
C TYR A 68 3.22 -20.20 -4.91
N HIS A 69 2.58 -20.21 -3.73
CA HIS A 69 3.14 -19.55 -2.55
C HIS A 69 3.10 -20.43 -1.30
N PRO A 70 4.11 -21.31 -1.08
CA PRO A 70 4.14 -22.30 -0.01
C PRO A 70 4.49 -21.68 1.35
N HIS A 71 3.67 -20.75 1.84
CA HIS A 71 3.82 -20.05 3.11
C HIS A 71 2.49 -20.08 3.88
N GLY A 72 2.41 -19.38 5.02
CA GLY A 72 1.18 -19.32 5.82
C GLY A 72 0.03 -18.64 5.07
N ASP A 73 -1.19 -19.17 5.24
CA ASP A 73 -2.42 -18.66 4.65
C ASP A 73 -2.74 -17.22 5.06
N SER A 74 -2.43 -16.86 6.31
CA SER A 74 -2.59 -15.49 6.81
C SER A 74 -1.78 -14.49 5.99
N SER A 75 -0.55 -14.81 5.58
CA SER A 75 0.27 -13.89 4.80
C SER A 75 -0.32 -13.58 3.42
N VAL A 76 -0.92 -14.56 2.78
CA VAL A 76 -1.60 -14.40 1.47
C VAL A 76 -2.91 -13.62 1.66
N TYR A 77 -3.71 -13.99 2.68
CA TYR A 77 -4.96 -13.31 2.96
C TYR A 77 -4.76 -11.85 3.34
N ASP A 78 -3.83 -11.55 4.27
CA ASP A 78 -3.52 -10.18 4.68
C ASP A 78 -3.02 -9.31 3.51
N THR A 79 -2.25 -9.91 2.61
CA THR A 79 -1.82 -9.24 1.37
C THR A 79 -3.01 -8.90 0.48
N MET A 80 -3.91 -9.86 0.26
CA MET A 80 -5.12 -9.64 -0.53
C MET A 80 -6.03 -8.58 0.12
N VAL A 81 -6.17 -8.61 1.44
CA VAL A 81 -6.94 -7.62 2.22
C VAL A 81 -6.38 -6.22 2.00
N ARG A 82 -5.06 -6.02 2.15
CA ARG A 82 -4.43 -4.72 1.94
C ARG A 82 -4.64 -4.17 0.54
N MET A 83 -4.63 -5.03 -0.48
CA MET A 83 -4.91 -4.63 -1.87
C MET A 83 -6.35 -4.20 -2.11
N ALA A 84 -7.28 -4.49 -1.18
CA ALA A 84 -8.68 -4.10 -1.23
C ALA A 84 -9.02 -2.91 -0.32
N GLN A 85 -8.05 -2.39 0.46
CA GLN A 85 -8.27 -1.29 1.40
C GLN A 85 -7.96 0.05 0.78
N GLU A 86 -8.93 0.96 0.75
CA GLU A 86 -8.81 2.30 0.16
C GLU A 86 -7.87 3.25 0.92
N TRP A 87 -7.61 2.96 2.21
CA TRP A 87 -6.64 3.71 3.03
C TRP A 87 -5.22 3.14 2.96
N SER A 88 -5.06 1.93 2.40
CA SER A 88 -3.76 1.25 2.28
C SER A 88 -3.12 1.44 0.92
N LEU A 89 -3.90 1.36 -0.17
CA LEU A 89 -3.42 1.56 -1.54
C LEU A 89 -4.08 2.78 -2.17
N ARG A 90 -3.28 3.59 -2.86
CA ARG A 90 -3.80 4.73 -3.63
C ARG A 90 -4.71 4.28 -4.77
N TYR A 91 -4.36 3.16 -5.42
CA TYR A 91 -5.17 2.49 -6.44
C TYR A 91 -5.34 1.03 -6.04
N MET A 92 -6.52 0.69 -5.52
CA MET A 92 -6.82 -0.68 -5.09
C MET A 92 -6.75 -1.65 -6.25
N LEU A 93 -6.13 -2.82 -6.00
CA LEU A 93 -5.95 -3.88 -6.99
C LEU A 93 -6.99 -5.01 -6.84
N VAL A 94 -7.57 -5.14 -5.66
CA VAL A 94 -8.62 -6.13 -5.35
C VAL A 94 -9.92 -5.42 -5.03
N ASP A 95 -11.01 -5.93 -5.60
CA ASP A 95 -12.37 -5.55 -5.28
C ASP A 95 -12.93 -6.52 -4.27
N GLY A 96 -13.06 -6.06 -3.01
CA GLY A 96 -13.50 -6.86 -1.89
C GLY A 96 -14.97 -6.65 -1.56
N GLN A 97 -15.65 -7.73 -1.16
CA GLN A 97 -17.01 -7.70 -0.63
C GLN A 97 -17.03 -8.33 0.77
N GLY A 98 -17.57 -7.59 1.73
CA GLY A 98 -17.59 -7.95 3.14
C GLY A 98 -16.74 -7.04 4.00
N ASN A 99 -16.34 -7.51 5.19
CA ASN A 99 -15.51 -6.75 6.11
C ASN A 99 -14.02 -6.99 5.82
N PHE A 100 -13.36 -5.99 5.25
CA PHE A 100 -11.92 -5.96 4.98
C PHE A 100 -11.14 -5.09 5.98
N GLY A 101 -11.67 -4.89 7.18
CA GLY A 101 -11.08 -4.04 8.21
C GLY A 101 -11.54 -2.58 8.13
N SER A 102 -10.93 -1.73 8.93
CA SER A 102 -11.20 -0.29 8.94
C SER A 102 -9.92 0.52 9.15
N ILE A 103 -10.02 1.83 8.90
CA ILE A 103 -8.94 2.79 9.19
C ILE A 103 -8.69 2.94 10.70
N ASP A 104 -9.60 2.45 11.54
CA ASP A 104 -9.45 2.37 13.00
C ASP A 104 -8.61 1.18 13.45
N GLY A 105 -8.14 0.34 12.52
CA GLY A 105 -7.33 -0.83 12.83
C GLY A 105 -8.15 -2.09 13.12
N ASP A 106 -9.47 -2.07 12.88
CA ASP A 106 -10.26 -3.30 12.99
C ASP A 106 -9.76 -4.35 12.02
N SER A 107 -9.68 -5.58 12.51
CA SER A 107 -9.27 -6.72 11.71
C SER A 107 -10.31 -7.07 10.65
N PRO A 108 -9.91 -7.56 9.47
CA PRO A 108 -10.84 -8.10 8.51
C PRO A 108 -11.56 -9.32 9.08
N ALA A 109 -12.74 -9.60 8.56
CA ALA A 109 -13.40 -10.89 8.84
C ALA A 109 -12.55 -12.04 8.31
N ALA A 110 -12.73 -13.25 8.89
CA ALA A 110 -12.03 -14.43 8.42
C ALA A 110 -12.32 -14.69 6.92
N MET A 111 -11.34 -15.22 6.19
CA MET A 111 -11.39 -15.40 4.73
C MET A 111 -12.57 -16.25 4.22
N ARG A 112 -13.22 -17.03 5.08
CA ARG A 112 -14.44 -17.78 4.74
C ARG A 112 -15.68 -16.91 4.60
N TYR A 113 -15.67 -15.70 5.15
CA TYR A 113 -16.78 -14.75 5.11
C TYR A 113 -16.64 -13.69 4.02
N THR A 114 -15.42 -13.32 3.66
CA THR A 114 -15.17 -12.29 2.65
C THR A 114 -15.10 -12.88 1.25
N GLU A 115 -15.33 -12.04 0.26
CA GLU A 115 -15.29 -12.39 -1.16
C GLU A 115 -14.47 -11.35 -1.92
N ALA A 116 -13.85 -11.76 -3.01
CA ALA A 116 -13.01 -10.87 -3.79
C ALA A 116 -13.04 -11.19 -5.29
N ARG A 117 -12.64 -10.21 -6.08
CA ARG A 117 -12.33 -10.28 -7.51
C ARG A 117 -11.31 -9.19 -7.85
N LEU A 118 -10.78 -9.19 -9.07
CA LEU A 118 -9.88 -8.12 -9.51
C LEU A 118 -10.62 -6.79 -9.68
N LYS A 119 -9.95 -5.69 -9.34
CA LYS A 119 -10.37 -4.35 -9.79
C LYS A 119 -10.07 -4.20 -11.28
N LYS A 120 -10.79 -3.31 -11.96
CA LYS A 120 -10.59 -3.04 -13.38
C LYS A 120 -9.14 -2.63 -13.70
N ILE A 121 -8.52 -1.84 -12.84
CA ILE A 121 -7.11 -1.42 -13.00
C ILE A 121 -6.15 -2.60 -12.98
N SER A 122 -6.44 -3.66 -12.23
CA SER A 122 -5.59 -4.85 -12.16
C SER A 122 -5.66 -5.71 -13.42
N GLU A 123 -6.71 -5.57 -14.21
CA GLU A 123 -6.81 -6.24 -15.51
C GLU A 123 -5.73 -5.71 -16.46
N GLU A 124 -5.41 -4.42 -16.41
CA GLU A 124 -4.32 -3.80 -17.17
C GLU A 124 -2.92 -4.28 -16.74
N MET A 125 -2.82 -4.91 -15.57
CA MET A 125 -1.55 -5.49 -15.10
C MET A 125 -1.35 -6.94 -15.55
N VAL A 126 -2.43 -7.67 -15.82
CA VAL A 126 -2.41 -9.10 -16.19
C VAL A 126 -2.82 -9.34 -17.64
N GLU A 127 -3.22 -8.30 -18.37
CA GLU A 127 -3.50 -8.39 -19.79
C GLU A 127 -2.23 -8.79 -20.56
N ASP A 128 -2.39 -9.55 -21.63
CA ASP A 128 -1.29 -10.01 -22.47
C ASP A 128 -0.32 -11.03 -21.85
N LEU A 129 -0.64 -11.63 -20.70
CA LEU A 129 0.16 -12.72 -20.11
C LEU A 129 0.28 -13.95 -21.05
N ASP A 130 -0.70 -14.16 -21.91
CA ASP A 130 -0.76 -15.26 -22.89
C ASP A 130 -0.04 -14.93 -24.22
N LYS A 131 0.57 -13.74 -24.34
CA LYS A 131 1.18 -13.25 -25.59
C LYS A 131 2.70 -13.22 -25.59
N ASP A 132 3.34 -14.04 -24.74
CA ASP A 132 4.80 -14.13 -24.63
C ASP A 132 5.49 -12.78 -24.37
N THR A 133 4.86 -11.97 -23.51
CA THR A 133 5.30 -10.62 -23.15
C THR A 133 6.27 -10.59 -21.98
N VAL A 134 6.27 -11.63 -21.16
CA VAL A 134 7.11 -11.78 -19.96
C VAL A 134 7.59 -13.21 -19.80
N ASP A 135 8.72 -13.38 -19.11
CA ASP A 135 9.27 -14.69 -18.82
C ASP A 135 8.47 -15.42 -17.74
N PHE A 136 8.39 -16.74 -17.87
CA PHE A 136 7.81 -17.65 -16.91
C PHE A 136 8.88 -18.53 -16.27
N GLN A 137 8.73 -18.80 -14.99
CA GLN A 137 9.56 -19.74 -14.24
C GLN A 137 8.72 -20.85 -13.64
N LEU A 138 9.34 -21.96 -13.26
CA LEU A 138 8.67 -23.01 -12.51
C LEU A 138 8.32 -22.51 -11.10
N ASN A 139 7.19 -22.98 -10.57
CA ASN A 139 6.79 -22.76 -9.20
C ASN A 139 7.68 -23.55 -8.21
N TYR A 140 7.35 -23.50 -6.92
CA TYR A 140 8.16 -24.10 -5.86
C TYR A 140 8.34 -25.61 -5.91
N ASP A 141 7.45 -26.36 -6.58
CA ASP A 141 7.48 -27.83 -6.73
C ASP A 141 7.69 -28.27 -8.18
N ASP A 142 8.06 -27.36 -9.07
CA ASP A 142 8.32 -27.59 -10.49
C ASP A 142 7.13 -28.15 -11.31
N SER A 143 5.91 -28.10 -10.74
CA SER A 143 4.71 -28.68 -11.35
C SER A 143 4.05 -27.78 -12.41
N ILE A 144 4.11 -26.46 -12.21
CA ILE A 144 3.49 -25.47 -13.08
C ILE A 144 4.38 -24.23 -13.24
N LYS A 145 4.04 -23.38 -14.18
CA LYS A 145 4.75 -22.11 -14.39
C LYS A 145 4.02 -20.92 -13.80
N GLU A 146 4.78 -19.96 -13.30
CA GLU A 146 4.31 -18.64 -12.87
C GLU A 146 5.10 -17.54 -13.58
N PRO A 147 4.52 -16.34 -13.83
CA PRO A 147 5.25 -15.24 -14.44
C PRO A 147 6.29 -14.67 -13.46
N THR A 148 7.48 -14.35 -13.98
CA THR A 148 8.53 -13.70 -13.18
C THR A 148 8.16 -12.25 -12.85
N VAL A 149 7.37 -11.61 -13.71
CA VAL A 149 6.86 -10.25 -13.62
C VAL A 149 5.54 -10.16 -14.37
N LEU A 150 4.64 -9.26 -13.99
CA LEU A 150 3.42 -9.01 -14.74
C LEU A 150 3.68 -8.02 -15.89
N PRO A 151 3.02 -8.19 -17.06
CA PRO A 151 3.17 -7.30 -18.22
C PRO A 151 2.34 -6.01 -18.02
N THR A 152 2.53 -5.35 -16.88
CA THR A 152 1.71 -4.21 -16.47
C THR A 152 1.81 -3.05 -17.47
N LYS A 153 0.67 -2.46 -17.78
CA LYS A 153 0.56 -1.20 -18.54
C LYS A 153 0.57 0.03 -17.62
N ILE A 154 0.64 -0.19 -16.31
CA ILE A 154 0.56 0.85 -15.29
C ILE A 154 1.89 0.92 -14.56
N PRO A 155 2.46 2.11 -14.33
CA PRO A 155 3.68 2.28 -13.54
C PRO A 155 3.40 2.06 -12.03
N SER A 156 3.06 0.82 -11.66
CA SER A 156 2.50 0.46 -10.35
C SER A 156 3.44 0.80 -9.19
N LEU A 157 4.77 0.68 -9.40
CA LEU A 157 5.74 1.05 -8.36
C LEU A 157 5.63 2.51 -7.95
N LEU A 158 5.37 3.42 -8.89
CA LEU A 158 5.20 4.85 -8.61
C LEU A 158 3.81 5.16 -8.07
N VAL A 159 2.76 4.61 -8.67
CA VAL A 159 1.39 5.01 -8.32
C VAL A 159 0.91 4.43 -6.99
N ASN A 160 1.33 3.22 -6.62
CA ASN A 160 1.00 2.61 -5.33
C ASN A 160 2.15 2.64 -4.31
N GLY A 161 3.36 2.96 -4.78
CA GLY A 161 4.54 2.88 -3.93
C GLY A 161 4.87 1.47 -3.48
N ALA A 162 5.83 1.35 -2.59
CA ALA A 162 6.16 0.09 -1.92
C ALA A 162 6.89 0.36 -0.61
N SER A 163 6.63 -0.45 0.40
CA SER A 163 7.35 -0.44 1.67
C SER A 163 7.80 -1.86 2.00
N GLY A 164 9.04 -2.03 2.41
CA GLY A 164 9.59 -3.33 2.78
C GLY A 164 10.89 -3.21 3.53
N ILE A 165 11.08 -4.14 4.48
CA ILE A 165 12.29 -4.26 5.28
C ILE A 165 12.92 -5.59 4.94
N ALA A 166 14.12 -5.54 4.34
CA ALA A 166 14.95 -6.70 4.05
C ALA A 166 16.15 -6.76 5.00
N VAL A 167 17.01 -7.74 4.83
CA VAL A 167 18.25 -7.82 5.58
C VAL A 167 19.26 -6.83 4.98
N GLY A 168 19.72 -5.88 5.77
CA GLY A 168 20.72 -4.89 5.36
C GLY A 168 20.19 -3.73 4.50
N MET A 169 18.93 -3.76 4.07
CA MET A 169 18.31 -2.68 3.30
C MET A 169 16.80 -2.59 3.52
N ALA A 170 16.25 -1.42 3.24
CA ALA A 170 14.81 -1.19 3.28
C ALA A 170 14.39 -0.29 2.12
N THR A 171 13.13 -0.40 1.72
CA THR A 171 12.49 0.51 0.78
C THR A 171 11.24 1.11 1.40
N ASN A 172 10.98 2.39 1.11
CA ASN A 172 9.76 3.08 1.52
C ASN A 172 9.42 4.14 0.49
N MET A 173 8.89 3.69 -0.64
CA MET A 173 8.49 4.55 -1.75
C MET A 173 7.01 4.94 -1.57
N PRO A 174 6.69 6.23 -1.54
CA PRO A 174 5.30 6.69 -1.40
C PRO A 174 4.52 6.51 -2.70
N PRO A 175 3.18 6.47 -2.62
CA PRO A 175 2.30 6.48 -3.80
C PRO A 175 2.27 7.86 -4.46
N HIS A 176 1.91 7.89 -5.78
CA HIS A 176 1.80 9.10 -6.58
C HIS A 176 0.53 9.10 -7.42
N ASN A 177 0.14 10.27 -7.89
CA ASN A 177 -1.02 10.44 -8.76
C ASN A 177 -0.77 9.84 -10.15
N LEU A 178 -1.69 8.99 -10.62
CA LEU A 178 -1.55 8.28 -11.90
C LEU A 178 -1.43 9.23 -13.09
N SER A 179 -2.23 10.30 -13.14
CA SER A 179 -2.19 11.27 -14.23
C SER A 179 -0.85 12.01 -14.25
N GLU A 180 -0.35 12.45 -13.09
CA GLU A 180 0.96 13.09 -12.97
C GLU A 180 2.10 12.17 -13.41
N VAL A 181 2.05 10.88 -13.02
CA VAL A 181 3.07 9.88 -13.42
C VAL A 181 3.01 9.61 -14.92
N ILE A 182 1.82 9.55 -15.52
CA ILE A 182 1.67 9.40 -16.98
C ILE A 182 2.22 10.63 -17.70
N ASP A 183 1.90 11.85 -17.25
CA ASP A 183 2.42 13.09 -17.84
C ASP A 183 3.97 13.14 -17.77
N GLY A 184 4.55 12.73 -16.63
CA GLY A 184 6.00 12.60 -16.49
C GLY A 184 6.59 11.52 -17.41
N THR A 185 5.89 10.41 -17.61
CA THR A 185 6.29 9.34 -18.53
C THR A 185 6.28 9.82 -19.98
N VAL A 186 5.27 10.56 -20.39
CA VAL A 186 5.17 11.15 -21.73
C VAL A 186 6.31 12.14 -21.95
N ALA A 187 6.56 13.03 -20.98
CA ALA A 187 7.67 13.97 -21.05
C ALA A 187 9.04 13.27 -21.20
N TYR A 188 9.24 12.15 -20.49
CA TYR A 188 10.46 11.34 -20.59
C TYR A 188 10.58 10.63 -21.95
N ILE A 189 9.46 10.19 -22.54
CA ILE A 189 9.47 9.58 -23.90
C ILE A 189 9.82 10.62 -24.95
N ASP A 190 9.30 11.84 -24.82
CA ASP A 190 9.56 12.95 -25.75
C ASP A 190 11.02 13.45 -25.65
N ASP A 191 11.59 13.42 -24.44
CA ASP A 191 13.00 13.75 -24.18
C ASP A 191 13.60 12.80 -23.14
N ASN A 192 14.34 11.79 -23.61
CA ASN A 192 15.00 10.80 -22.74
C ASN A 192 16.15 11.39 -21.88
N ASN A 193 16.58 12.62 -22.16
CA ASN A 193 17.60 13.32 -21.38
C ASN A 193 17.00 14.35 -20.42
N ILE A 194 15.68 14.36 -20.27
CA ILE A 194 14.99 15.27 -19.35
C ILE A 194 15.56 15.16 -17.92
N GLU A 195 15.89 16.28 -17.33
CA GLU A 195 16.43 16.34 -15.98
C GLU A 195 15.34 16.14 -14.91
N ILE A 196 15.74 15.69 -13.71
CA ILE A 196 14.81 15.44 -12.61
C ILE A 196 14.01 16.69 -12.24
N ASP A 197 14.64 17.85 -12.26
CA ASP A 197 13.98 19.15 -11.97
C ASP A 197 12.84 19.47 -12.94
N GLU A 198 12.92 19.00 -14.19
CA GLU A 198 11.82 19.13 -15.15
C GLU A 198 10.74 18.06 -14.92
N LEU A 199 11.12 16.81 -14.60
CA LEU A 199 10.17 15.74 -14.28
C LEU A 199 9.34 16.06 -13.02
N ILE A 200 9.91 16.74 -12.04
CA ILE A 200 9.22 17.19 -10.83
C ILE A 200 8.06 18.16 -11.15
N LYS A 201 8.11 18.87 -12.26
CA LYS A 201 7.00 19.75 -12.69
C LYS A 201 5.76 18.94 -13.09
N HIS A 202 5.92 17.70 -13.52
CA HIS A 202 4.85 16.75 -13.83
C HIS A 202 4.44 15.94 -12.58
N VAL A 203 5.39 15.28 -11.94
CA VAL A 203 5.17 14.51 -10.70
C VAL A 203 5.58 15.37 -9.51
N LYS A 204 4.65 16.17 -9.00
CA LYS A 204 4.94 17.24 -8.04
C LYS A 204 5.31 16.75 -6.65
N ALA A 205 4.60 15.74 -6.15
CA ALA A 205 4.78 15.20 -4.80
C ALA A 205 4.05 13.86 -4.67
N PRO A 206 4.31 13.10 -3.58
CA PRO A 206 3.49 11.96 -3.21
C PRO A 206 1.99 12.31 -3.13
N ASP A 207 1.14 11.35 -3.50
CA ASP A 207 -0.32 11.45 -3.44
C ASP A 207 -0.86 10.28 -2.60
N PHE A 208 -1.20 10.58 -1.34
CA PHE A 208 -1.58 9.55 -0.38
C PHE A 208 -3.07 9.22 -0.43
N PRO A 209 -3.46 7.95 -0.24
CA PRO A 209 -4.87 7.54 -0.28
C PRO A 209 -5.72 8.17 0.82
N THR A 210 -5.12 8.57 1.93
CA THR A 210 -5.80 9.19 3.08
C THR A 210 -5.80 10.72 3.03
N GLY A 211 -5.28 11.33 1.94
CA GLY A 211 -5.17 12.78 1.81
C GLY A 211 -4.10 13.37 2.72
N GLY A 212 -4.44 14.44 3.42
CA GLY A 212 -3.52 15.18 4.27
C GLY A 212 -2.77 16.28 3.53
N VAL A 213 -1.83 16.90 4.23
CA VAL A 213 -1.01 18.00 3.71
C VAL A 213 0.46 17.67 3.90
N ILE A 214 1.24 17.78 2.85
CA ILE A 214 2.70 17.70 2.92
C ILE A 214 3.22 19.04 3.42
N TYR A 215 3.98 19.01 4.52
CA TYR A 215 4.51 20.19 5.18
C TYR A 215 5.99 20.41 4.83
N GLY A 216 6.25 21.38 3.97
CA GLY A 216 7.57 21.65 3.41
C GLY A 216 7.85 20.78 2.17
N TYR A 217 8.56 21.34 1.20
CA TYR A 217 8.85 20.67 -0.07
C TYR A 217 10.25 20.08 -0.17
N ASP A 218 11.19 20.56 0.65
CA ASP A 218 12.60 20.13 0.59
C ASP A 218 12.78 18.62 0.74
N GLY A 219 11.98 17.99 1.62
CA GLY A 219 12.02 16.55 1.82
C GLY A 219 11.56 15.76 0.59
N VAL A 220 10.57 16.26 -0.14
CA VAL A 220 10.09 15.67 -1.42
C VAL A 220 11.15 15.81 -2.48
N LYS A 221 11.70 17.03 -2.64
CA LYS A 221 12.76 17.32 -3.63
C LYS A 221 13.99 16.44 -3.39
N ASN A 222 14.48 16.37 -2.16
CA ASN A 222 15.59 15.49 -1.79
C ASN A 222 15.30 14.02 -2.09
N ALA A 223 14.06 13.55 -1.83
CA ALA A 223 13.68 12.18 -2.11
C ALA A 223 13.74 11.88 -3.62
N PHE A 224 13.29 12.79 -4.46
CA PHE A 224 13.31 12.62 -5.92
C PHE A 224 14.72 12.73 -6.51
N GLU A 225 15.55 13.65 -6.03
CA GLU A 225 16.90 13.87 -6.54
C GLU A 225 17.89 12.78 -6.07
N THR A 226 17.78 12.33 -4.84
CA THR A 226 18.78 11.47 -4.21
C THR A 226 18.28 10.07 -3.84
N GLY A 227 16.98 9.81 -3.95
CA GLY A 227 16.33 8.61 -3.45
C GLY A 227 16.17 8.60 -1.91
N ARG A 228 16.50 9.70 -1.22
CA ARG A 228 16.39 9.83 0.25
C ARG A 228 15.84 11.18 0.63
N GLY A 229 14.71 11.20 1.34
CA GLY A 229 14.09 12.42 1.83
C GLY A 229 13.12 12.14 2.98
N LYS A 230 12.85 13.16 3.78
CA LYS A 230 11.89 13.10 4.88
C LYS A 230 10.64 13.90 4.48
N VAL A 231 9.60 13.18 4.07
CA VAL A 231 8.29 13.77 3.79
C VAL A 231 7.50 13.90 5.09
N VAL A 232 7.20 15.13 5.49
CA VAL A 232 6.39 15.39 6.69
C VAL A 232 4.95 15.58 6.29
N MET A 233 4.06 14.75 6.84
CA MET A 233 2.63 14.82 6.58
C MET A 233 1.87 15.36 7.80
N ARG A 234 0.84 16.16 7.56
CA ARG A 234 -0.12 16.61 8.57
C ARG A 234 -1.53 16.25 8.14
N GLY A 235 -2.39 16.04 9.12
CA GLY A 235 -3.83 15.94 8.89
C GLY A 235 -4.40 17.27 8.36
N LYS A 236 -5.55 17.18 7.71
CA LYS A 236 -6.31 18.35 7.29
C LYS A 236 -7.32 18.72 8.38
N ALA A 237 -7.25 19.95 8.86
CA ALA A 237 -8.10 20.43 9.90
C ALA A 237 -8.74 21.77 9.55
N SER A 238 -9.93 22.01 10.07
CA SER A 238 -10.66 23.27 9.97
C SER A 238 -11.27 23.65 11.32
N PHE A 239 -11.62 24.92 11.50
CA PHE A 239 -12.37 25.40 12.64
C PHE A 239 -13.84 25.47 12.28
N GLU A 240 -14.71 24.97 13.16
CA GLU A 240 -16.15 25.07 13.06
C GLU A 240 -16.76 25.42 14.41
N GLU A 241 -17.86 26.16 14.41
CA GLU A 241 -18.69 26.34 15.61
C GLU A 241 -19.78 25.27 15.62
N VAL A 242 -19.80 24.42 16.65
CA VAL A 242 -20.78 23.37 16.86
C VAL A 242 -21.48 23.57 18.19
N ASN A 243 -22.78 23.85 18.13
CA ASN A 243 -23.62 24.09 19.32
C ASN A 243 -23.08 25.21 20.25
N GLY A 244 -22.60 26.32 19.66
CA GLY A 244 -22.06 27.46 20.39
C GLY A 244 -20.69 27.19 21.03
N ARG A 245 -19.92 26.22 20.48
CA ARG A 245 -18.55 25.92 20.89
C ARG A 245 -17.63 25.88 19.68
N GLU A 246 -16.48 26.48 19.81
CA GLU A 246 -15.41 26.32 18.84
C GLU A 246 -14.88 24.89 18.86
N CYS A 247 -14.72 24.31 17.68
CA CYS A 247 -14.23 22.96 17.48
C CYS A 247 -13.15 22.95 16.39
N ILE A 248 -12.18 22.06 16.55
CA ILE A 248 -11.27 21.69 15.48
C ILE A 248 -11.80 20.40 14.86
N ILE A 249 -12.08 20.46 13.57
CA ILE A 249 -12.56 19.31 12.78
C ILE A 249 -11.39 18.76 11.97
N VAL A 250 -11.03 17.49 12.19
CA VAL A 250 -10.05 16.79 11.38
C VAL A 250 -10.79 15.92 10.38
N SER A 251 -10.60 16.23 9.08
CA SER A 251 -11.25 15.55 7.96
C SER A 251 -10.33 14.56 7.23
N GLU A 252 -9.02 14.70 7.39
CA GLU A 252 -8.02 13.79 6.81
C GLU A 252 -6.89 13.58 7.82
N ILE A 253 -6.37 12.36 7.89
CA ILE A 253 -5.23 12.00 8.75
C ILE A 253 -4.02 11.59 7.89
N PRO A 254 -2.79 11.68 8.40
CA PRO A 254 -1.61 11.24 7.66
C PRO A 254 -1.69 9.77 7.26
N TYR A 255 -1.08 9.44 6.12
CA TYR A 255 -1.00 8.07 5.62
C TYR A 255 -0.34 7.13 6.64
N GLN A 256 -0.88 5.92 6.77
CA GLN A 256 -0.45 4.88 7.72
C GLN A 256 -0.66 5.22 9.20
N VAL A 257 -1.41 6.26 9.50
CA VAL A 257 -1.84 6.55 10.87
C VAL A 257 -3.17 5.84 11.15
N ASN A 258 -3.23 5.11 12.27
CA ASN A 258 -4.46 4.53 12.78
C ASN A 258 -5.30 5.62 13.45
N LYS A 259 -6.58 5.76 13.04
CA LYS A 259 -7.46 6.85 13.52
C LYS A 259 -7.77 6.68 15.01
N ALA A 260 -8.11 5.47 15.45
CA ALA A 260 -8.44 5.20 16.86
C ALA A 260 -7.24 5.45 17.78
N ASP A 261 -6.05 4.96 17.41
CA ASP A 261 -4.81 5.20 18.16
C ASP A 261 -4.46 6.68 18.25
N MET A 262 -4.67 7.43 17.16
CA MET A 262 -4.44 8.88 17.17
C MET A 262 -5.37 9.60 18.15
N ILE A 263 -6.66 9.25 18.16
CA ILE A 263 -7.65 9.81 19.09
C ILE A 263 -7.27 9.46 20.53
N GLN A 264 -6.97 8.19 20.80
CA GLN A 264 -6.55 7.73 22.11
C GLN A 264 -5.30 8.46 22.61
N ARG A 265 -4.28 8.54 21.74
CA ARG A 265 -3.03 9.22 22.08
C ARG A 265 -3.23 10.69 22.38
N THR A 266 -4.12 11.36 21.65
CA THR A 266 -4.47 12.76 21.93
C THR A 266 -5.16 12.89 23.29
N ALA A 267 -6.10 11.99 23.63
CA ALA A 267 -6.76 11.99 24.93
C ALA A 267 -5.77 11.75 26.09
N GLU A 268 -4.80 10.86 25.93
CA GLU A 268 -3.71 10.65 26.90
C GLU A 268 -2.90 11.93 27.11
N LEU A 269 -2.50 12.63 26.03
CA LEU A 269 -1.75 13.88 26.11
C LEU A 269 -2.52 15.00 26.81
N ILE A 270 -3.85 15.03 26.67
CA ILE A 270 -4.72 15.96 27.39
C ILE A 270 -4.77 15.62 28.89
N ASN A 271 -4.93 14.34 29.23
CA ASN A 271 -4.94 13.86 30.61
C ASN A 271 -3.60 14.12 31.32
N ASP A 272 -2.50 13.95 30.61
CA ASP A 272 -1.13 14.26 31.06
C ASP A 272 -0.84 15.77 31.12
N LYS A 273 -1.80 16.64 30.76
CA LYS A 273 -1.64 18.10 30.68
C LYS A 273 -0.52 18.56 29.74
N LYS A 274 -0.20 17.75 28.72
CA LYS A 274 0.75 18.11 27.63
C LYS A 274 0.08 18.90 26.53
N ILE A 275 -1.24 18.72 26.39
CA ILE A 275 -2.11 19.51 25.51
C ILE A 275 -3.20 20.10 26.38
N GLU A 276 -3.38 21.41 26.29
CA GLU A 276 -4.43 22.16 26.98
C GLU A 276 -5.43 22.72 25.96
N GLY A 277 -6.58 23.22 26.45
CA GLY A 277 -7.58 23.88 25.60
C GLY A 277 -8.63 22.94 24.98
N ILE A 278 -8.46 21.62 25.02
CA ILE A 278 -9.47 20.67 24.53
C ILE A 278 -10.32 20.17 25.72
N SER A 279 -11.65 20.19 25.57
CA SER A 279 -12.58 19.70 26.58
C SER A 279 -13.11 18.30 26.28
N ASN A 280 -13.27 17.92 25.03
CA ASN A 280 -13.77 16.61 24.61
C ASN A 280 -13.30 16.26 23.19
N ILE A 281 -13.28 14.98 22.87
CA ILE A 281 -12.99 14.46 21.54
C ILE A 281 -14.14 13.53 21.13
N ARG A 282 -14.64 13.68 19.91
CA ARG A 282 -15.66 12.80 19.32
C ARG A 282 -15.23 12.33 17.97
N ASP A 283 -15.44 11.07 17.68
CA ASP A 283 -15.36 10.53 16.35
C ASP A 283 -16.78 10.52 15.75
N GLU A 284 -17.01 11.38 14.79
CA GLU A 284 -18.27 11.51 14.05
C GLU A 284 -18.13 11.05 12.61
N SER A 285 -17.10 10.24 12.33
CA SER A 285 -16.86 9.67 11.00
C SER A 285 -18.02 8.77 10.57
N ASP A 286 -18.44 8.90 9.33
CA ASP A 286 -19.51 8.11 8.74
C ASP A 286 -19.19 7.75 7.28
N ARG A 287 -20.18 7.24 6.52
CA ARG A 287 -20.05 6.91 5.10
C ARG A 287 -19.75 8.12 4.19
N LYS A 288 -19.95 9.34 4.69
CA LYS A 288 -19.67 10.57 3.94
C LYS A 288 -18.22 11.01 4.07
N GLY A 289 -17.51 10.48 5.05
CA GLY A 289 -16.10 10.77 5.26
C GLY A 289 -15.67 10.79 6.71
N MET A 290 -14.40 11.04 6.91
CA MET A 290 -13.79 11.18 8.21
C MET A 290 -14.17 12.53 8.86
N ARG A 291 -14.56 12.49 10.12
CA ARG A 291 -14.86 13.66 10.91
C ARG A 291 -14.50 13.42 12.39
N ILE A 292 -13.34 13.89 12.81
CA ILE A 292 -12.92 13.87 14.22
C ILE A 292 -13.10 15.27 14.75
N VAL A 293 -13.86 15.42 15.85
CA VAL A 293 -14.25 16.70 16.44
C VAL A 293 -13.53 16.89 17.77
N TYR A 294 -12.63 17.86 17.83
CA TYR A 294 -11.99 18.31 19.06
C TYR A 294 -12.73 19.54 19.58
N ILE A 295 -13.49 19.39 20.67
CA ILE A 295 -14.27 20.47 21.26
C ILE A 295 -13.36 21.27 22.18
N LEU A 296 -13.24 22.58 21.94
CA LEU A 296 -12.39 23.45 22.74
C LEU A 296 -13.05 23.83 24.08
N LYS A 297 -12.23 24.14 25.07
CA LYS A 297 -12.70 24.70 26.34
C LYS A 297 -13.27 26.11 26.07
N ARG A 298 -14.21 26.53 26.92
CA ARG A 298 -14.60 27.93 27.00
C ARG A 298 -13.53 28.68 27.80
N ASP A 299 -13.13 29.84 27.33
CA ASP A 299 -12.29 30.77 28.10
C ASP A 299 -13.01 31.25 29.36
#